data_2eaf86370140c181d584ed560e2066ab
#
_entry.id   2eaf86370140c181d584ed560e2066ab
#
_cell.length_a   1.000
_cell.length_b   1.000
_cell.length_c   1.000
_cell.angle_alpha   90.00
_cell.angle_beta   90.00
_cell.angle_gamma   90.00
#
_symmetry.space_group_name_H-M   'P 1'
#
loop_
_entity.id
_entity.type
_entity.pdbx_description
1 polymer ?
#
loop_
_entity_poly.entity_id
_entity_poly.type
_entity_poly.pdbx_seq_one_letter_code
_entity_poly.pdbx_strand_id
1 'polypeptide(L)'
;MAELARCYDGELEVYEYAAFLNGRLIFSEPEVVGDRPAHGSVFTIEGSAIVSAVKAAEDPEKPGIIVRLFCGMHEGDATAKLVFAEPVHRACICDLRERETEELAVDGATVELSVLKHCKFITVYVE
;
A
#
# COMPACT_ATOMS: atom_id res chain seq x y z
N MET A 1 12.57 26.39 2.94
CA MET A 1 13.87 26.05 2.27
C MET A 1 14.69 25.05 3.09
N ALA A 2 14.85 25.21 4.40
CA ALA A 2 15.61 24.23 5.24
C ALA A 2 14.90 22.85 5.38
N GLU A 3 13.58 22.78 5.30
CA GLU A 3 12.83 21.53 5.34
C GLU A 3 12.93 20.73 4.02
N LEU A 4 12.93 21.40 2.88
CA LEU A 4 13.17 20.77 1.58
C LEU A 4 14.58 20.16 1.46
N ALA A 5 15.57 20.72 2.13
CA ALA A 5 16.93 20.17 2.12
C ALA A 5 17.05 18.87 2.92
N ARG A 6 16.20 18.62 3.93
CA ARG A 6 16.15 17.35 4.67
C ARG A 6 15.55 16.21 3.88
N CYS A 7 14.70 16.50 2.89
CA CYS A 7 14.09 15.48 2.04
C CYS A 7 15.06 14.91 0.99
N TYR A 8 16.25 15.46 0.87
CA TYR A 8 17.19 15.03 -0.17
C TYR A 8 18.14 13.89 0.23
N ASP A 9 18.15 13.52 1.50
CA ASP A 9 19.07 12.47 2.01
C ASP A 9 18.53 11.03 1.85
N GLY A 10 17.27 10.86 1.41
CA GLY A 10 16.65 9.57 1.15
C GLY A 10 15.63 9.63 0.03
N GLU A 11 15.70 8.72 -0.94
CA GLU A 11 14.80 8.70 -2.09
C GLU A 11 13.33 8.52 -1.69
N LEU A 12 13.05 7.70 -0.69
CA LEU A 12 11.71 7.45 -0.17
C LEU A 12 11.14 8.65 0.58
N GLU A 13 11.95 9.37 1.34
CA GLU A 13 11.51 10.52 2.14
C GLU A 13 10.91 11.64 1.29
N VAL A 14 11.40 11.83 0.06
CA VAL A 14 10.88 12.84 -0.88
C VAL A 14 9.44 12.54 -1.27
N TYR A 15 9.14 11.29 -1.58
CA TYR A 15 7.79 10.86 -1.96
C TYR A 15 6.84 10.84 -0.77
N GLU A 16 7.28 10.41 0.39
CA GLU A 16 6.50 10.45 1.63
C GLU A 16 6.16 11.89 2.02
N TYR A 17 7.13 12.80 1.94
CA TYR A 17 6.91 14.22 2.22
C TYR A 17 5.98 14.87 1.20
N ALA A 18 6.10 14.54 -0.08
CA ALA A 18 5.18 15.00 -1.12
C ALA A 18 3.77 14.47 -0.90
N ALA A 19 3.61 13.21 -0.50
CA ALA A 19 2.32 12.63 -0.15
C ALA A 19 1.70 13.33 1.07
N PHE A 20 2.49 13.62 2.10
CA PHE A 20 2.05 14.37 3.26
C PHE A 20 1.58 15.79 2.91
N LEU A 21 2.32 16.51 2.07
CA LEU A 21 1.95 17.88 1.63
C LEU A 21 0.69 17.90 0.76
N ASN A 22 0.48 16.89 -0.06
CA ASN A 22 -0.66 16.80 -0.97
C ASN A 22 -1.85 16.05 -0.36
N GLY A 23 -1.65 15.31 0.74
CA GLY A 23 -2.68 14.59 1.45
C GLY A 23 -3.61 15.55 2.21
N ARG A 24 -4.92 15.33 2.11
CA ARG A 24 -5.89 16.02 2.96
C ARG A 24 -6.00 15.28 4.28
N LEU A 25 -5.86 16.00 5.38
CA LEU A 25 -6.28 15.52 6.69
C LEU A 25 -7.81 15.51 6.73
N ILE A 26 -8.38 14.35 6.92
CA ILE A 26 -9.81 14.18 7.11
C ILE A 26 -10.04 13.99 8.61
N PHE A 27 -10.75 14.94 9.22
CA PHE A 27 -11.21 14.81 10.59
C PHE A 27 -12.64 14.29 10.58
N SER A 28 -12.88 13.25 11.36
CA SER A 28 -14.24 12.83 11.69
C SER A 28 -14.32 12.65 13.20
N GLU A 29 -15.42 13.07 13.77
CA GLU A 29 -15.78 12.79 15.16
C GLU A 29 -16.82 11.66 15.14
N PRO A 30 -16.41 10.40 15.21
CA PRO A 30 -17.36 9.31 15.27
C PRO A 30 -18.03 9.29 16.65
N GLU A 31 -19.34 9.26 16.69
CA GLU A 31 -20.11 9.02 17.92
C GLU A 31 -20.04 7.53 18.37
N VAL A 32 -19.17 6.76 17.80
CA VAL A 32 -19.10 5.31 18.01
C VAL A 32 -18.10 4.98 19.11
N VAL A 33 -18.58 4.39 20.17
CA VAL A 33 -17.75 3.72 21.17
C VAL A 33 -17.51 2.29 20.68
N GLY A 34 -16.26 1.96 20.38
CA GLY A 34 -15.84 0.65 19.91
C GLY A 34 -14.80 0.02 20.82
N ASP A 35 -14.66 -1.30 20.73
CA ASP A 35 -13.67 -2.08 21.50
C ASP A 35 -12.27 -2.09 20.84
N ARG A 36 -12.12 -1.47 19.70
CA ARG A 36 -10.85 -1.43 18.98
C ARG A 36 -9.89 -0.40 19.57
N PRO A 37 -8.59 -0.66 19.56
CA PRO A 37 -7.60 0.32 20.02
C PRO A 37 -7.69 1.61 19.19
N ALA A 38 -7.33 2.75 19.81
CA ALA A 38 -7.37 4.07 19.17
C ALA A 38 -6.43 4.18 17.96
N HIS A 39 -5.42 3.31 17.88
CA HIS A 39 -4.45 3.25 16.79
C HIS A 39 -4.37 1.82 16.27
N GLY A 40 -4.36 1.68 14.97
CA GLY A 40 -4.21 0.40 14.30
C GLY A 40 -3.89 0.57 12.82
N SER A 41 -3.39 -0.48 12.21
CA SER A 41 -3.15 -0.55 10.78
C SER A 41 -3.79 -1.80 10.21
N VAL A 42 -4.37 -1.71 9.02
CA VAL A 42 -4.91 -2.86 8.30
C VAL A 42 -3.76 -3.75 7.82
N PHE A 43 -2.67 -3.13 7.38
CA PHE A 43 -1.43 -3.80 7.03
C PHE A 43 -0.24 -2.87 7.22
N THR A 44 0.95 -3.44 7.27
CA THR A 44 2.22 -2.74 7.18
C THR A 44 2.97 -3.18 5.93
N ILE A 45 3.86 -2.34 5.44
CA ILE A 45 4.71 -2.66 4.30
C ILE A 45 6.16 -2.76 4.76
N GLU A 46 6.83 -3.84 4.37
CA GLU A 46 8.26 -4.02 4.50
C GLU A 46 8.88 -3.92 3.11
N GLY A 47 9.93 -3.12 2.97
CA GLY A 47 10.61 -2.89 1.69
C GLY A 47 10.62 -1.43 1.28
N SER A 48 10.89 -1.18 0.00
CA SER A 48 11.08 0.17 -0.55
C SER A 48 9.95 0.64 -1.48
N ALA A 49 8.88 -0.13 -1.61
CA ALA A 49 7.71 0.31 -2.37
C ALA A 49 6.83 1.26 -1.55
N ILE A 50 6.18 2.16 -2.23
CA ILE A 50 5.29 3.17 -1.65
C ILE A 50 3.83 2.79 -1.90
N VAL A 51 2.99 2.91 -0.88
CA VAL A 51 1.54 2.74 -1.05
C VAL A 51 0.98 3.96 -1.76
N SER A 52 0.43 3.74 -2.95
CA SER A 52 -0.21 4.78 -3.76
C SER A 52 -1.72 4.89 -3.49
N ALA A 53 -2.38 3.77 -3.28
CA ALA A 53 -3.81 3.74 -2.97
C ALA A 53 -4.21 2.45 -2.24
N VAL A 54 -5.21 2.57 -1.39
CA VAL A 54 -5.94 1.45 -0.79
C VAL A 54 -7.42 1.74 -0.95
N LYS A 55 -8.17 0.79 -1.50
CA LYS A 55 -9.61 0.93 -1.70
C LYS A 55 -10.32 -0.42 -1.68
N ALA A 56 -11.63 -0.43 -1.53
CA ALA A 56 -12.43 -1.62 -1.82
C ALA A 56 -12.34 -1.97 -3.32
N ALA A 57 -12.49 -3.24 -3.65
CA ALA A 57 -12.62 -3.67 -5.05
C ALA A 57 -13.80 -2.97 -5.72
N GLU A 58 -13.71 -2.68 -7.04
CA GLU A 58 -14.82 -2.07 -7.78
C GLU A 58 -15.96 -3.05 -8.01
N ASP A 59 -15.64 -4.32 -8.14
CA ASP A 59 -16.63 -5.39 -8.24
C ASP A 59 -17.27 -5.64 -6.86
N PRO A 60 -18.57 -5.37 -6.69
CA PRO A 60 -19.25 -5.52 -5.40
C PRO A 60 -19.34 -6.99 -4.94
N GLU A 61 -19.10 -7.96 -5.82
CA GLU A 61 -19.05 -9.38 -5.47
C GLU A 61 -17.69 -9.80 -4.91
N LYS A 62 -16.68 -8.92 -5.01
CA LYS A 62 -15.34 -9.14 -4.45
C LYS A 62 -15.21 -8.45 -3.08
N PRO A 63 -15.18 -9.21 -1.98
CA PRO A 63 -15.16 -8.61 -0.63
C PRO A 63 -13.80 -8.03 -0.24
N GLY A 64 -12.77 -8.24 -1.04
CA GLY A 64 -11.40 -7.84 -0.74
C GLY A 64 -11.10 -6.37 -0.99
N ILE A 65 -9.84 -6.04 -0.77
CA ILE A 65 -9.28 -4.70 -0.99
C ILE A 65 -8.27 -4.70 -2.13
N ILE A 66 -8.15 -3.55 -2.76
CA ILE A 66 -7.11 -3.24 -3.73
C ILE A 66 -6.02 -2.43 -3.05
N VAL A 67 -4.80 -2.91 -3.11
CA VAL A 67 -3.60 -2.19 -2.69
C VAL A 67 -2.78 -1.86 -3.93
N ARG A 68 -2.55 -0.59 -4.17
CA ARG A 68 -1.69 -0.15 -5.28
C ARG A 68 -0.38 0.38 -4.74
N LEU A 69 0.71 -0.18 -5.25
CA LEU A 69 2.07 0.18 -4.87
C LEU A 69 2.79 0.83 -6.05
N PHE A 70 3.74 1.66 -5.72
CA PHE A 70 4.57 2.38 -6.68
C PHE A 70 6.05 2.23 -6.31
N CYS A 71 6.90 2.01 -7.32
CA CYS A 71 8.35 2.11 -7.15
C CYS A 71 8.80 3.55 -7.37
N GLY A 72 9.07 4.25 -6.28
CA GLY A 72 9.56 5.62 -6.28
C GLY A 72 11.08 5.76 -6.24
N MET A 73 11.82 4.64 -6.32
CA MET A 73 13.29 4.66 -6.31
C MET A 73 13.82 5.44 -7.52
N HIS A 74 14.86 6.24 -7.29
CA HIS A 74 15.52 6.99 -8.36
C HIS A 74 16.24 6.03 -9.33
N GLU A 75 16.88 5.01 -8.77
CA GLU A 75 17.55 3.95 -9.53
C GLU A 75 17.19 2.58 -8.93
N GLY A 76 17.06 1.59 -9.79
CA GLY A 76 16.79 0.22 -9.39
C GLY A 76 15.30 -0.08 -9.17
N ASP A 77 15.06 -1.26 -8.65
CA ASP A 77 13.75 -1.83 -8.44
C ASP A 77 13.41 -1.82 -6.94
N ALA A 78 12.14 -1.69 -6.61
CA ALA A 78 11.66 -1.78 -5.23
C ALA A 78 11.30 -3.22 -4.85
N THR A 79 11.33 -3.51 -3.57
CA THR A 79 10.77 -4.72 -2.98
C THR A 79 9.56 -4.36 -2.13
N ALA A 80 8.63 -5.28 -1.99
CA ALA A 80 7.50 -5.11 -1.11
C ALA A 80 7.05 -6.44 -0.50
N LYS A 81 6.74 -6.38 0.79
CA LYS A 81 6.08 -7.43 1.52
C LYS A 81 4.96 -6.78 2.34
N LEU A 82 3.74 -7.21 2.11
CA LEU A 82 2.57 -6.74 2.85
C LEU A 82 2.33 -7.68 4.03
N VAL A 83 2.26 -7.13 5.23
CA VAL A 83 1.96 -7.87 6.46
C VAL A 83 0.65 -7.33 7.01
N PHE A 84 -0.41 -8.12 6.91
CA PHE A 84 -1.77 -7.76 7.34
C PHE A 84 -1.98 -8.03 8.83
N ALA A 85 -2.92 -7.31 9.42
CA ALA A 85 -3.33 -7.54 10.80
C ALA A 85 -4.13 -8.83 10.99
N GLU A 86 -4.78 -9.30 9.93
CA GLU A 86 -5.60 -10.52 9.90
C GLU A 86 -5.09 -11.47 8.80
N PRO A 87 -5.36 -12.78 8.91
CA PRO A 87 -4.98 -13.74 7.88
C PRO A 87 -5.56 -13.37 6.52
N VAL A 88 -4.77 -13.55 5.49
CA VAL A 88 -5.15 -13.35 4.09
C VAL A 88 -5.54 -14.70 3.49
N HIS A 89 -6.70 -14.78 2.87
CA HIS A 89 -7.17 -15.99 2.21
C HIS A 89 -6.61 -16.12 0.80
N ARG A 90 -6.52 -15.00 0.11
CA ARG A 90 -6.09 -14.97 -1.29
C ARG A 90 -5.48 -13.63 -1.65
N ALA A 91 -4.46 -13.65 -2.49
CA ALA A 91 -3.89 -12.45 -3.08
C ALA A 91 -3.55 -12.68 -4.55
N CYS A 92 -3.75 -11.66 -5.39
CA CYS A 92 -3.38 -11.72 -6.80
C CYS A 92 -2.97 -10.35 -7.34
N ILE A 93 -2.09 -10.36 -8.33
CA ILE A 93 -1.76 -9.18 -9.12
C ILE A 93 -2.92 -8.90 -10.07
N CYS A 94 -3.28 -7.65 -10.20
CA CYS A 94 -4.32 -7.18 -11.10
C CYS A 94 -3.78 -6.11 -12.06
N ASP A 95 -4.47 -5.97 -13.19
CA ASP A 95 -4.31 -4.81 -14.06
C ASP A 95 -5.00 -3.56 -13.45
N LEU A 96 -4.91 -2.43 -14.12
CA LEU A 96 -5.55 -1.18 -13.67
C LEU A 96 -7.09 -1.22 -13.68
N ARG A 97 -7.67 -2.23 -14.30
CA ARG A 97 -9.12 -2.51 -14.31
C ARG A 97 -9.51 -3.59 -13.30
N GLU A 98 -8.61 -3.93 -12.39
CA GLU A 98 -8.79 -4.95 -11.34
C GLU A 98 -9.04 -6.36 -11.88
N ARG A 99 -8.64 -6.64 -13.12
CA ARG A 99 -8.66 -7.99 -13.67
C ARG A 99 -7.43 -8.73 -13.20
N GLU A 100 -7.64 -9.87 -12.61
CA GLU A 100 -6.61 -10.75 -12.07
C GLU A 100 -5.70 -11.26 -13.19
N THR A 101 -4.40 -11.16 -12.99
CA THR A 101 -3.38 -11.59 -13.97
C THR A 101 -2.46 -12.67 -13.44
N GLU A 102 -2.15 -12.64 -12.14
CA GLU A 102 -1.21 -13.57 -11.52
C GLU A 102 -1.60 -13.80 -10.06
N GLU A 103 -1.61 -15.06 -9.62
CA GLU A 103 -1.87 -15.41 -8.23
C GLU A 103 -0.59 -15.32 -7.41
N LEU A 104 -0.67 -14.73 -6.22
CA LEU A 104 0.44 -14.55 -5.31
C LEU A 104 0.43 -15.61 -4.21
N ALA A 105 1.61 -16.02 -3.79
CA ALA A 105 1.74 -16.87 -2.62
C ALA A 105 1.38 -16.07 -1.35
N VAL A 106 0.57 -16.69 -0.50
CA VAL A 106 0.14 -16.16 0.79
C VAL A 106 0.70 -17.05 1.88
N ASP A 107 1.36 -16.46 2.87
CA ASP A 107 1.81 -17.13 4.09
C ASP A 107 1.15 -16.50 5.31
N GLY A 108 0.05 -17.10 5.75
CA GLY A 108 -0.77 -16.58 6.86
C GLY A 108 -1.31 -15.19 6.59
N ALA A 109 -0.74 -14.17 7.21
CA ALA A 109 -1.10 -12.77 7.03
C ALA A 109 -0.14 -12.02 6.09
N THR A 110 0.77 -12.74 5.42
CA THR A 110 1.86 -12.15 4.65
C THR A 110 1.69 -12.42 3.17
N VAL A 111 1.87 -11.38 2.36
CA VAL A 111 1.92 -11.45 0.90
C VAL A 111 3.25 -10.88 0.44
N GLU A 112 4.09 -11.73 -0.16
CA GLU A 112 5.34 -11.31 -0.77
C GLU A 112 5.12 -10.93 -2.24
N LEU A 113 5.59 -9.76 -2.60
CA LEU A 113 5.54 -9.29 -3.97
C LEU A 113 6.91 -9.51 -4.62
N SER A 114 6.86 -9.96 -5.86
CA SER A 114 8.03 -9.93 -6.72
C SER A 114 8.54 -8.50 -6.88
N VAL A 115 9.75 -8.36 -7.37
CA VAL A 115 10.41 -7.08 -7.58
C VAL A 115 9.53 -6.11 -8.38
N LEU A 116 9.25 -4.95 -7.79
CA LEU A 116 8.52 -3.87 -8.44
C LEU A 116 9.51 -3.01 -9.25
N LYS A 117 9.35 -3.04 -10.55
CA LYS A 117 10.24 -2.36 -11.49
C LYS A 117 10.20 -0.85 -11.31
N HIS A 118 11.34 -0.21 -11.55
CA HIS A 118 11.51 1.24 -11.53
C HIS A 118 10.38 1.97 -12.29
N CYS A 119 9.85 3.02 -11.67
CA CYS A 119 8.75 3.84 -12.20
C CYS A 119 7.47 3.06 -12.56
N LYS A 120 7.26 1.87 -11.99
CA LYS A 120 6.06 1.07 -12.25
C LYS A 120 5.14 1.03 -11.04
N PHE A 121 3.86 0.83 -11.35
CA PHE A 121 2.84 0.48 -10.38
C PHE A 121 2.58 -1.03 -10.41
N ILE A 122 2.24 -1.56 -9.27
CA ILE A 122 1.63 -2.88 -9.13
C ILE A 122 0.30 -2.72 -8.38
N THR A 123 -0.72 -3.40 -8.84
CA THR A 123 -2.03 -3.44 -8.19
C THR A 123 -2.25 -4.85 -7.66
N VAL A 124 -2.56 -4.96 -6.39
CA VAL A 124 -2.76 -6.23 -5.70
C VAL A 124 -4.17 -6.26 -5.14
N TYR A 125 -4.92 -7.31 -5.47
CA TYR A 125 -6.17 -7.65 -4.79
C TYR A 125 -5.86 -8.58 -3.63
N VAL A 126 -6.47 -8.35 -2.49
CA VAL A 126 -6.28 -9.13 -1.27
C VAL A 126 -7.63 -9.40 -0.61
N GLU A 127 -7.86 -10.67 -0.27
CA GLU A 127 -9.06 -11.17 0.40
C GLU A 127 -8.72 -12.00 1.64
#